data_733a4caf38599fb1f1fa3a9b04420350
#
_entry.id   733a4caf38599fb1f1fa3a9b04420350
#
_cell.length_a   1.000
_cell.length_b   1.000
_cell.length_c   1.000
_cell.angle_alpha   90.00
_cell.angle_beta   90.00
_cell.angle_gamma   90.00
#
_symmetry.space_group_name_H-M   'P 1'
#
loop_
_entity.id
_entity.type
_entity.pdbx_description
1 polymer ?
#
loop_
_entity_poly.entity_id
_entity_poly.type
_entity_poly.pdbx_seq_one_letter_code
_entity_poly.pdbx_strand_id
1 'polypeptide(L)'
;IDGVRNIISGTFMENSSHNLDGYDYASLLMYAGEVSKVSPYHLATRIIQEQGADGRGNQISGNVSGYEGYYNYYSQNAYASGGLSAVQNGLKYARQTDSSNMRPWNSRYRAVVGGAVNLGKWYINKGQDTIYYEKFDVKNFSHQYMTNVLAPRSEATRAKKAYSTYTLNNTTFKFNIPVYDNMPSSRCIIPVSYTHL
;
A
#
# COMPACT_ATOMS: atom_id res chain seq x y z
N ILE A 1 -16.49 6.56 1.60
CA ILE A 1 -16.48 5.44 0.65
C ILE A 1 -16.28 5.93 -0.79
N ASP A 2 -16.93 7.03 -1.22
CA ASP A 2 -16.85 7.50 -2.62
C ASP A 2 -15.41 7.87 -3.03
N GLY A 3 -14.64 8.47 -2.13
CA GLY A 3 -13.22 8.73 -2.40
C GLY A 3 -12.42 7.44 -2.66
N VAL A 4 -12.71 6.36 -1.94
CA VAL A 4 -12.10 5.04 -2.22
C VAL A 4 -12.53 4.53 -3.58
N ARG A 5 -13.83 4.60 -3.91
CA ARG A 5 -14.34 4.22 -5.24
C ARG A 5 -13.66 4.99 -6.36
N ASN A 6 -13.45 6.29 -6.19
CA ASN A 6 -12.73 7.13 -7.16
C ASN A 6 -11.27 6.70 -7.34
N ILE A 7 -10.59 6.29 -6.26
CA ILE A 7 -9.21 5.80 -6.35
C ILE A 7 -9.13 4.48 -7.10
N ILE A 8 -10.02 3.53 -6.80
CA ILE A 8 -9.99 2.18 -7.38
C ILE A 8 -10.64 2.09 -8.76
N SER A 9 -11.29 3.15 -9.23
CA SER A 9 -11.91 3.18 -10.55
C SER A 9 -10.88 2.99 -11.66
N GLY A 10 -11.21 2.13 -12.63
CA GLY A 10 -10.30 1.69 -13.69
C GLY A 10 -9.24 0.69 -13.22
N THR A 11 -9.39 0.09 -12.04
CA THR A 11 -8.50 -0.95 -11.54
C THR A 11 -9.19 -2.29 -11.35
N PHE A 12 -8.40 -3.34 -11.10
CA PHE A 12 -8.93 -4.68 -10.81
C PHE A 12 -9.87 -4.73 -9.58
N MET A 13 -9.86 -3.71 -8.75
CA MET A 13 -10.69 -3.63 -7.55
C MET A 13 -12.09 -3.07 -7.82
N GLU A 14 -12.34 -2.38 -8.96
CA GLU A 14 -13.59 -1.65 -9.19
C GLU A 14 -14.79 -2.58 -9.27
N ASN A 15 -14.78 -3.59 -10.11
CA ASN A 15 -15.91 -4.52 -10.32
C ASN A 15 -15.43 -5.96 -10.17
N SER A 16 -14.70 -6.23 -9.10
CA SER A 16 -14.04 -7.50 -8.91
C SER A 16 -15.02 -8.61 -8.53
N SER A 17 -14.83 -9.79 -9.11
CA SER A 17 -15.50 -11.04 -8.71
C SER A 17 -14.75 -11.80 -7.61
N HIS A 18 -13.72 -11.20 -7.03
CA HIS A 18 -12.98 -11.84 -5.94
C HIS A 18 -13.87 -12.09 -4.72
N ASN A 19 -13.75 -13.25 -4.10
CA ASN A 19 -14.37 -13.51 -2.82
C ASN A 19 -13.67 -12.71 -1.72
N LEU A 20 -14.40 -11.78 -1.11
CA LEU A 20 -13.98 -10.88 -0.05
C LEU A 20 -14.87 -11.01 1.18
N ASP A 21 -15.40 -12.22 1.42
CA ASP A 21 -16.29 -12.53 2.55
C ASP A 21 -17.51 -11.60 2.63
N GLY A 22 -18.12 -11.32 1.46
CA GLY A 22 -19.33 -10.52 1.32
C GLY A 22 -19.10 -9.00 1.13
N TYR A 23 -17.84 -8.53 1.13
CA TYR A 23 -17.51 -7.14 0.82
C TYR A 23 -17.24 -6.93 -0.68
N ASP A 24 -17.40 -5.70 -1.14
CA ASP A 24 -16.64 -5.18 -2.29
C ASP A 24 -15.31 -4.58 -1.80
N TYR A 25 -14.38 -4.26 -2.72
CA TYR A 25 -13.10 -3.68 -2.31
C TYR A 25 -13.25 -2.31 -1.62
N ALA A 26 -14.21 -1.49 -2.03
CA ALA A 26 -14.37 -0.17 -1.43
C ALA A 26 -14.80 -0.27 0.04
N SER A 27 -15.80 -1.09 0.33
CA SER A 27 -16.27 -1.32 1.71
C SER A 27 -15.25 -2.08 2.54
N LEU A 28 -14.53 -3.05 1.97
CA LEU A 28 -13.46 -3.76 2.67
C LEU A 28 -12.31 -2.83 3.03
N LEU A 29 -11.91 -1.91 2.14
CA LEU A 29 -10.86 -0.94 2.44
C LEU A 29 -11.29 0.09 3.49
N MET A 30 -12.56 0.49 3.51
CA MET A 30 -13.10 1.32 4.60
C MET A 30 -13.01 0.60 5.95
N TYR A 31 -13.45 -0.66 5.99
CA TYR A 31 -13.35 -1.49 7.19
C TYR A 31 -11.89 -1.73 7.62
N ALA A 32 -11.01 -2.06 6.67
CA ALA A 32 -9.58 -2.22 6.94
C ALA A 32 -8.96 -0.95 7.51
N GLY A 33 -9.36 0.21 7.01
CA GLY A 33 -8.91 1.52 7.52
C GLY A 33 -9.37 1.77 8.95
N GLU A 34 -10.61 1.44 9.28
CA GLU A 34 -11.17 1.56 10.62
C GLU A 34 -10.39 0.69 11.63
N VAL A 35 -10.17 -0.59 11.30
CA VAL A 35 -9.50 -1.55 12.18
C VAL A 35 -8.02 -1.22 12.34
N SER A 36 -7.32 -0.85 11.26
CA SER A 36 -5.88 -0.60 11.26
C SER A 36 -5.49 0.80 11.70
N LYS A 37 -6.43 1.75 11.74
CA LYS A 37 -6.20 3.20 11.91
C LYS A 37 -5.32 3.80 10.79
N VAL A 38 -5.38 3.21 9.60
CA VAL A 38 -4.70 3.68 8.40
C VAL A 38 -5.73 4.25 7.43
N SER A 39 -5.41 5.37 6.78
CA SER A 39 -6.33 5.96 5.79
C SER A 39 -6.72 4.94 4.71
N PRO A 40 -8.02 4.70 4.46
CA PRO A 40 -8.46 3.79 3.40
C PRO A 40 -8.00 4.26 2.00
N TYR A 41 -7.74 5.55 1.82
CA TYR A 41 -7.15 6.09 0.58
C TYR A 41 -5.71 5.61 0.41
N HIS A 42 -4.92 5.63 1.50
CA HIS A 42 -3.56 5.09 1.48
C HIS A 42 -3.56 3.58 1.20
N LEU A 43 -4.44 2.81 1.86
CA LEU A 43 -4.55 1.36 1.63
C LEU A 43 -4.88 1.05 0.16
N ALA A 44 -5.82 1.78 -0.44
CA ALA A 44 -6.19 1.62 -1.85
C ALA A 44 -5.01 1.92 -2.79
N THR A 45 -4.34 3.06 -2.61
CA THR A 45 -3.21 3.46 -3.46
C THR A 45 -2.04 2.51 -3.31
N ARG A 46 -1.80 2.02 -2.10
CA ARG A 46 -0.75 1.06 -1.80
C ARG A 46 -0.96 -0.27 -2.50
N ILE A 47 -2.16 -0.83 -2.45
CA ILE A 47 -2.47 -2.06 -3.18
C ILE A 47 -2.24 -1.87 -4.69
N ILE A 48 -2.68 -0.76 -5.27
CA ILE A 48 -2.45 -0.48 -6.69
C ILE A 48 -0.96 -0.34 -7.01
N GLN A 49 -0.19 0.28 -6.11
CA GLN A 49 1.26 0.44 -6.27
C GLN A 49 1.98 -0.91 -6.27
N GLU A 50 1.57 -1.83 -5.41
CA GLU A 50 2.22 -3.13 -5.23
C GLU A 50 1.77 -4.18 -6.25
N GLN A 51 0.49 -4.17 -6.63
CA GLN A 51 -0.11 -5.24 -7.45
C GLN A 51 -0.41 -4.82 -8.89
N GLY A 52 -0.19 -3.55 -9.22
CA GLY A 52 -0.59 -2.96 -10.50
C GLY A 52 -2.08 -2.63 -10.58
N ALA A 53 -2.44 -1.75 -11.51
CA ALA A 53 -3.85 -1.39 -11.72
C ALA A 53 -4.67 -2.56 -12.30
N ASP A 54 -4.03 -3.46 -13.02
CA ASP A 54 -4.64 -4.66 -13.61
C ASP A 54 -4.67 -5.87 -12.66
N GLY A 55 -4.05 -5.76 -11.47
CA GLY A 55 -4.04 -6.82 -10.46
C GLY A 55 -3.25 -8.07 -10.84
N ARG A 56 -2.26 -7.95 -11.75
CA ARG A 56 -1.43 -9.09 -12.20
C ARG A 56 -0.31 -9.45 -11.25
N GLY A 57 -0.23 -8.83 -10.08
CA GLY A 57 0.75 -9.17 -9.06
C GLY A 57 0.62 -10.64 -8.61
N ASN A 58 1.69 -11.41 -8.72
CA ASN A 58 1.68 -12.82 -8.34
C ASN A 58 1.32 -13.05 -6.87
N GLN A 59 1.56 -12.07 -5.99
CA GLN A 59 1.24 -12.15 -4.56
C GLN A 59 -0.26 -12.13 -4.25
N ILE A 60 -1.11 -11.80 -5.22
CA ILE A 60 -2.57 -11.82 -5.07
C ILE A 60 -3.26 -12.82 -6.00
N SER A 61 -2.50 -13.59 -6.76
CA SER A 61 -3.07 -14.60 -7.69
C SER A 61 -3.70 -15.79 -6.95
N GLY A 62 -3.13 -16.19 -5.82
CA GLY A 62 -3.48 -17.42 -5.11
C GLY A 62 -2.98 -18.69 -5.77
N ASN A 63 -2.16 -18.59 -6.82
CA ASN A 63 -1.74 -19.74 -7.66
C ASN A 63 -0.22 -19.94 -7.70
N VAL A 64 0.53 -19.32 -6.79
CA VAL A 64 1.99 -19.47 -6.74
C VAL A 64 2.32 -20.85 -6.17
N SER A 65 3.10 -21.65 -6.94
CA SER A 65 3.46 -23.02 -6.57
C SER A 65 4.09 -23.10 -5.19
N GLY A 66 3.53 -23.95 -4.32
CA GLY A 66 3.89 -24.16 -2.92
C GLY A 66 3.32 -23.10 -1.94
N TYR A 67 2.55 -22.13 -2.48
CA TYR A 67 1.87 -21.08 -1.71
C TYR A 67 0.44 -20.84 -2.20
N GLU A 68 -0.19 -21.85 -2.75
CA GLU A 68 -1.56 -21.77 -3.27
C GLU A 68 -2.54 -21.35 -2.16
N GLY A 69 -3.44 -20.44 -2.50
CA GLY A 69 -4.45 -19.93 -1.55
C GLY A 69 -3.93 -18.92 -0.53
N TYR A 70 -2.66 -18.50 -0.63
CA TYR A 70 -2.14 -17.41 0.20
C TYR A 70 -1.99 -16.12 -0.60
N TYR A 71 -2.18 -14.97 0.09
CA TYR A 71 -2.23 -13.65 -0.51
C TYR A 71 -1.42 -12.63 0.28
N ASN A 72 -0.81 -11.65 -0.38
CA ASN A 72 -0.07 -10.57 0.25
C ASN A 72 -0.27 -9.26 -0.53
N TYR A 73 -1.35 -8.55 -0.25
CA TYR A 73 -1.77 -7.37 -1.00
C TYR A 73 -0.81 -6.19 -0.91
N TYR A 74 -0.07 -6.07 0.18
CA TYR A 74 0.85 -4.95 0.43
C TYR A 74 2.31 -5.34 0.27
N SER A 75 2.63 -6.47 -0.35
CA SER A 75 3.99 -6.98 -0.58
C SER A 75 4.90 -6.98 0.66
N GLN A 76 4.31 -7.21 1.83
CA GLN A 76 5.05 -7.20 3.09
C GLN A 76 6.03 -8.36 3.16
N ASN A 77 7.27 -8.07 3.63
CA ASN A 77 8.38 -9.03 3.63
C ASN A 77 8.70 -9.65 2.26
N ALA A 78 8.34 -8.98 1.18
CA ALA A 78 8.57 -9.41 -0.19
C ALA A 78 9.94 -8.90 -0.71
N TYR A 79 11.01 -9.52 -0.28
CA TYR A 79 12.37 -9.28 -0.77
C TYR A 79 13.07 -10.60 -1.08
N ALA A 80 13.91 -10.61 -2.10
CA ALA A 80 14.62 -11.82 -2.49
C ALA A 80 15.73 -12.15 -1.48
N SER A 81 15.67 -13.32 -0.87
CA SER A 81 16.68 -13.80 0.09
C SER A 81 16.56 -15.30 0.34
N GLY A 82 17.65 -15.91 0.80
CA GLY A 82 17.64 -17.33 1.18
C GLY A 82 17.25 -18.29 0.06
N GLY A 83 17.60 -17.96 -1.19
CA GLY A 83 17.24 -18.78 -2.35
C GLY A 83 15.78 -18.64 -2.82
N LEU A 84 14.98 -17.79 -2.17
CA LEU A 84 13.59 -17.52 -2.53
C LEU A 84 13.47 -16.15 -3.23
N SER A 85 12.56 -16.07 -4.21
CA SER A 85 12.17 -14.81 -4.83
C SER A 85 11.40 -13.90 -3.85
N ALA A 86 11.28 -12.61 -4.17
CA ALA A 86 10.49 -11.66 -3.39
C ALA A 86 9.04 -12.15 -3.20
N VAL A 87 8.41 -12.67 -4.27
CA VAL A 87 7.05 -13.22 -4.20
C VAL A 87 6.97 -14.39 -3.23
N GLN A 88 7.90 -15.35 -3.31
CA GLN A 88 7.92 -16.52 -2.44
C GLN A 88 8.14 -16.12 -0.96
N ASN A 89 9.05 -15.20 -0.68
CA ASN A 89 9.26 -14.70 0.69
C ASN A 89 8.03 -13.97 1.24
N GLY A 90 7.39 -13.12 0.43
CA GLY A 90 6.15 -12.45 0.82
C GLY A 90 5.00 -13.42 1.10
N LEU A 91 4.85 -14.48 0.32
CA LEU A 91 3.83 -15.52 0.55
C LEU A 91 4.21 -16.48 1.68
N LYS A 92 5.49 -16.76 1.88
CA LYS A 92 5.99 -17.47 3.08
C LYS A 92 5.65 -16.71 4.34
N TYR A 93 5.81 -15.38 4.34
CA TYR A 93 5.39 -14.52 5.45
C TYR A 93 3.87 -14.57 5.65
N ALA A 94 3.08 -14.46 4.59
CA ALA A 94 1.62 -14.54 4.63
C ALA A 94 1.11 -15.86 5.22
N ARG A 95 1.83 -16.96 5.01
CA ARG A 95 1.49 -18.31 5.52
C ARG A 95 1.76 -18.50 7.01
N GLN A 96 2.63 -17.70 7.61
CA GLN A 96 2.92 -17.81 9.05
C GLN A 96 1.70 -17.51 9.91
N THR A 97 1.68 -18.02 11.13
CA THR A 97 0.61 -17.74 12.09
C THR A 97 0.95 -16.54 12.96
N ASP A 98 0.06 -15.54 12.98
CA ASP A 98 0.11 -14.42 13.90
C ASP A 98 -1.30 -13.80 14.00
N SER A 99 -1.99 -14.09 15.08
CA SER A 99 -3.36 -13.63 15.31
C SER A 99 -3.48 -12.11 15.40
N SER A 100 -2.40 -11.40 15.77
CA SER A 100 -2.42 -9.93 15.92
C SER A 100 -2.62 -9.18 14.61
N ASN A 101 -2.36 -9.83 13.48
CA ASN A 101 -2.54 -9.30 12.13
C ASN A 101 -3.25 -10.30 11.19
N MET A 102 -4.05 -11.18 11.78
CA MET A 102 -4.89 -12.17 11.08
C MET A 102 -4.13 -13.17 10.18
N ARG A 103 -2.80 -13.36 10.34
CA ARG A 103 -2.10 -14.43 9.63
C ARG A 103 -2.47 -15.81 10.20
N PRO A 104 -2.56 -16.81 9.32
CA PRO A 104 -2.23 -16.85 7.89
C PRO A 104 -3.24 -16.08 7.02
N TRP A 105 -2.71 -15.40 5.99
CA TRP A 105 -3.52 -14.68 5.01
C TRP A 105 -3.95 -15.64 3.89
N ASN A 106 -4.79 -16.58 4.25
CA ASN A 106 -5.32 -17.65 3.38
C ASN A 106 -6.70 -17.32 2.79
N SER A 107 -7.16 -16.09 2.92
CA SER A 107 -8.25 -15.50 2.15
C SER A 107 -7.88 -14.07 1.78
N ARG A 108 -8.53 -13.53 0.75
CA ARG A 108 -8.31 -12.15 0.31
C ARG A 108 -8.74 -11.15 1.40
N TYR A 109 -9.85 -11.42 2.08
CA TYR A 109 -10.29 -10.64 3.24
C TYR A 109 -9.20 -10.56 4.31
N ARG A 110 -8.67 -11.69 4.75
CA ARG A 110 -7.62 -11.74 5.78
C ARG A 110 -6.36 -11.01 5.34
N ALA A 111 -5.99 -11.12 4.07
CA ALA A 111 -4.80 -10.47 3.53
C ALA A 111 -4.95 -8.94 3.40
N VAL A 112 -6.15 -8.46 3.03
CA VAL A 112 -6.41 -7.01 2.95
C VAL A 112 -6.50 -6.41 4.36
N VAL A 113 -7.31 -6.98 5.25
CA VAL A 113 -7.51 -6.43 6.60
C VAL A 113 -6.28 -6.65 7.48
N GLY A 114 -5.77 -7.88 7.53
CA GLY A 114 -4.60 -8.22 8.36
C GLY A 114 -3.33 -7.54 7.88
N GLY A 115 -3.16 -7.39 6.57
CA GLY A 115 -2.06 -6.64 5.98
C GLY A 115 -2.11 -5.14 6.32
N ALA A 116 -3.32 -4.55 6.34
CA ALA A 116 -3.52 -3.17 6.78
C ALA A 116 -3.18 -2.99 8.27
N VAL A 117 -3.63 -3.92 9.13
CA VAL A 117 -3.28 -3.91 10.57
C VAL A 117 -1.76 -3.98 10.76
N ASN A 118 -1.10 -4.85 10.02
CA ASN A 118 0.36 -4.98 10.10
C ASN A 118 1.08 -3.70 9.63
N LEU A 119 0.60 -3.09 8.53
CA LEU A 119 1.11 -1.81 8.02
C LEU A 119 0.96 -0.68 9.06
N GLY A 120 -0.23 -0.56 9.66
CA GLY A 120 -0.50 0.40 10.73
C GLY A 120 0.43 0.20 11.92
N LYS A 121 0.52 -1.04 12.41
CA LYS A 121 1.30 -1.40 13.61
C LYS A 121 2.79 -1.07 13.49
N TRP A 122 3.39 -1.34 12.32
CA TRP A 122 4.83 -1.25 12.18
C TRP A 122 5.32 0.07 11.58
N TYR A 123 4.48 0.80 10.84
CA TYR A 123 4.89 2.00 10.13
C TYR A 123 4.01 3.22 10.45
N ILE A 124 2.75 3.22 10.01
CA ILE A 124 1.91 4.41 10.01
C ILE A 124 1.66 4.94 11.43
N ASN A 125 1.24 4.07 12.35
CA ASN A 125 0.93 4.45 13.73
C ASN A 125 2.19 4.69 14.59
N LYS A 126 3.38 4.58 13.99
CA LYS A 126 4.67 4.95 14.59
C LYS A 126 5.23 6.27 14.05
N GLY A 127 4.44 7.00 13.29
CA GLY A 127 4.77 8.33 12.81
C GLY A 127 5.23 8.40 11.35
N GLN A 128 5.28 7.26 10.62
CA GLN A 128 5.48 7.26 9.16
C GLN A 128 4.13 7.43 8.45
N ASP A 129 3.41 8.48 8.81
CA ASP A 129 1.99 8.72 8.55
C ASP A 129 1.72 9.57 7.30
N THR A 130 2.73 9.79 6.47
CA THR A 130 2.60 10.44 5.18
C THR A 130 3.13 9.55 4.05
N ILE A 131 2.59 9.70 2.84
CA ILE A 131 3.09 8.98 1.66
C ILE A 131 4.59 9.27 1.42
N TYR A 132 5.07 10.45 1.76
CA TYR A 132 6.49 10.80 1.67
C TYR A 132 7.37 9.92 2.58
N TYR A 133 6.91 9.65 3.81
CA TYR A 133 7.66 8.90 4.81
C TYR A 133 7.76 7.39 4.52
N GLU A 134 7.04 6.88 3.55
CA GLU A 134 7.21 5.50 3.09
C GLU A 134 8.63 5.23 2.59
N LYS A 135 9.16 6.16 1.83
CA LYS A 135 10.48 6.08 1.20
C LYS A 135 11.51 6.93 1.93
N PHE A 136 11.14 8.15 2.30
CA PHE A 136 12.04 9.14 2.88
C PHE A 136 11.74 9.30 4.36
N ASP A 137 12.02 8.26 5.13
CA ASP A 137 11.74 8.24 6.57
C ASP A 137 12.68 9.17 7.32
N VAL A 138 12.19 10.35 7.63
CA VAL A 138 12.87 11.36 8.46
C VAL A 138 12.53 11.22 9.94
N LYS A 139 11.68 10.25 10.31
CA LYS A 139 11.33 9.96 11.71
C LYS A 139 12.22 8.87 12.30
N ASN A 140 12.54 7.86 11.52
CA ASN A 140 13.23 6.66 11.97
C ASN A 140 14.25 6.15 10.94
N PHE A 141 15.00 7.01 10.37
CA PHE A 141 16.01 6.94 9.28
C PHE A 141 16.37 5.58 8.65
N SER A 142 16.18 4.49 9.35
CA SER A 142 16.52 3.12 8.91
C SER A 142 15.30 2.26 8.57
N HIS A 143 14.08 2.78 8.71
CA HIS A 143 12.85 2.00 8.67
C HIS A 143 11.94 2.38 7.49
N GLN A 144 12.52 2.45 6.28
CA GLN A 144 11.72 2.65 5.07
C GLN A 144 10.97 1.36 4.69
N TYR A 145 9.74 1.48 4.22
CA TYR A 145 8.92 0.36 3.76
C TYR A 145 8.56 0.43 2.27
N MET A 146 9.21 1.33 1.55
CA MET A 146 9.13 1.47 0.10
C MET A 146 10.52 1.67 -0.50
N THR A 147 10.90 0.83 -1.46
CA THR A 147 12.20 0.96 -2.15
C THR A 147 12.15 1.88 -3.36
N ASN A 148 11.01 1.97 -4.05
CA ASN A 148 10.84 2.79 -5.24
C ASN A 148 10.78 4.29 -4.92
N VAL A 149 11.74 5.04 -5.44
CA VAL A 149 11.86 6.50 -5.23
C VAL A 149 10.66 7.28 -5.76
N LEU A 150 10.00 6.79 -6.80
CA LEU A 150 8.84 7.45 -7.42
C LEU A 150 7.49 7.04 -6.78
N ALA A 151 7.48 6.05 -5.91
CA ALA A 151 6.25 5.56 -5.30
C ALA A 151 5.47 6.65 -4.56
N PRO A 152 6.07 7.50 -3.72
CA PRO A 152 5.34 8.56 -3.03
C PRO A 152 4.58 9.49 -3.98
N ARG A 153 5.21 9.86 -5.11
CA ARG A 153 4.55 10.67 -6.13
C ARG A 153 3.42 9.92 -6.83
N SER A 154 3.66 8.67 -7.19
CA SER A 154 2.69 7.81 -7.86
C SER A 154 1.45 7.60 -7.00
N GLU A 155 1.63 7.27 -5.73
CA GLU A 155 0.55 7.07 -4.78
C GLU A 155 -0.21 8.36 -4.48
N ALA A 156 0.49 9.48 -4.28
CA ALA A 156 -0.15 10.79 -4.08
C ALA A 156 -1.01 11.20 -5.30
N THR A 157 -0.55 10.92 -6.51
CA THR A 157 -1.32 11.19 -7.73
C THR A 157 -2.61 10.36 -7.79
N ARG A 158 -2.57 9.12 -7.32
CA ARG A 158 -3.77 8.27 -7.20
C ARG A 158 -4.68 8.72 -6.07
N ALA A 159 -4.12 9.03 -4.89
CA ALA A 159 -4.87 9.49 -3.74
C ALA A 159 -5.66 10.78 -4.04
N LYS A 160 -5.12 11.66 -4.89
CA LYS A 160 -5.79 12.89 -5.33
C LYS A 160 -7.18 12.60 -5.95
N LYS A 161 -7.38 11.45 -6.58
CA LYS A 161 -8.68 11.06 -7.16
C LYS A 161 -9.81 10.96 -6.13
N ALA A 162 -9.47 10.80 -4.84
CA ALA A 162 -10.46 10.79 -3.76
C ALA A 162 -11.19 12.13 -3.59
N TYR A 163 -10.60 13.21 -4.07
CA TYR A 163 -11.05 14.57 -3.82
C TYR A 163 -11.60 15.21 -5.09
N SER A 164 -12.82 15.75 -5.01
CA SER A 164 -13.35 16.61 -6.07
C SER A 164 -12.61 17.96 -6.11
N THR A 165 -12.71 18.68 -7.22
CA THR A 165 -12.18 20.06 -7.32
C THR A 165 -12.80 20.95 -6.24
N TYR A 166 -14.10 20.79 -5.98
CA TYR A 166 -14.79 21.52 -4.91
C TYR A 166 -14.17 21.22 -3.54
N THR A 167 -13.95 19.96 -3.20
CA THR A 167 -13.33 19.56 -1.93
C THR A 167 -11.92 20.15 -1.79
N LEU A 168 -11.10 20.07 -2.86
CA LEU A 168 -9.73 20.62 -2.85
C LEU A 168 -9.71 22.13 -2.61
N ASN A 169 -10.70 22.87 -3.15
CA ASN A 169 -10.75 24.31 -3.02
C ASN A 169 -11.40 24.80 -1.71
N ASN A 170 -12.19 23.96 -1.04
CA ASN A 170 -13.00 24.39 0.11
C ASN A 170 -12.67 23.61 1.41
N THR A 171 -11.62 22.77 1.41
CA THR A 171 -11.18 22.04 2.58
C THR A 171 -9.81 22.54 3.03
N THR A 172 -9.66 22.77 4.32
CA THR A 172 -8.34 23.05 4.91
C THR A 172 -7.56 21.75 5.05
N PHE A 173 -6.44 21.64 4.34
CA PHE A 173 -5.51 20.52 4.45
C PHE A 173 -4.33 20.90 5.34
N LYS A 174 -3.90 19.95 6.17
CA LYS A 174 -2.65 20.05 6.92
C LYS A 174 -1.56 19.28 6.19
N PHE A 175 -0.46 19.95 5.88
CA PHE A 175 0.69 19.35 5.22
C PHE A 175 1.87 19.26 6.19
N ASN A 176 2.52 18.10 6.25
CA ASN A 176 3.82 17.94 6.90
C ASN A 176 4.89 17.99 5.80
N ILE A 177 5.64 19.08 5.75
CA ILE A 177 6.67 19.32 4.73
C ILE A 177 8.03 19.20 5.41
N PRO A 178 8.82 18.13 5.14
CA PRO A 178 10.19 18.03 5.63
C PRO A 178 11.05 19.16 5.04
N VAL A 179 11.82 19.83 5.90
CA VAL A 179 12.80 20.84 5.49
C VAL A 179 14.17 20.34 5.94
N TYR A 180 15.13 20.35 5.03
CA TYR A 180 16.49 19.89 5.25
C TYR A 180 17.43 21.11 5.30
N ASP A 181 18.47 21.06 6.14
CA ASP A 181 19.42 22.16 6.36
C ASP A 181 20.08 22.65 5.06
N ASN A 182 20.37 21.72 4.15
CA ASN A 182 21.03 22.02 2.87
C ASN A 182 20.08 21.81 1.67
N MET A 183 18.87 22.37 1.74
CA MET A 183 17.94 22.34 0.62
C MET A 183 18.55 23.03 -0.60
N PRO A 184 18.49 22.41 -1.81
CA PRO A 184 18.95 23.07 -3.02
C PRO A 184 18.11 24.32 -3.30
N SER A 185 18.76 25.38 -3.79
CA SER A 185 18.09 26.63 -4.15
C SER A 185 17.19 26.53 -5.39
N SER A 186 17.35 25.46 -6.15
CA SER A 186 16.56 25.17 -7.35
C SER A 186 15.79 23.86 -7.20
N ARG A 187 14.65 23.76 -7.89
CA ARG A 187 13.85 22.56 -7.95
C ARG A 187 14.65 21.40 -8.54
N CYS A 188 14.71 20.26 -7.84
CA CYS A 188 15.27 19.05 -8.40
C CYS A 188 14.52 18.62 -9.66
N ILE A 189 15.25 18.39 -10.75
CA ILE A 189 14.71 17.74 -11.94
C ILE A 189 14.41 16.31 -11.53
N ILE A 190 13.18 15.86 -11.78
CA ILE A 190 12.80 14.47 -11.50
C ILE A 190 13.67 13.60 -12.40
N PRO A 191 14.46 12.66 -11.83
CA PRO A 191 15.24 11.76 -12.66
C PRO A 191 14.31 11.02 -13.62
N VAL A 192 14.59 11.12 -14.90
CA VAL A 192 13.93 10.32 -15.94
C VAL A 192 14.32 8.88 -15.62
N SER A 193 13.34 8.03 -15.36
CA SER A 193 13.41 6.62 -14.95
C SER A 193 14.80 5.98 -15.07
N TYR A 194 15.46 5.74 -13.96
CA TYR A 194 16.48 4.71 -13.92
C TYR A 194 15.76 3.37 -13.80
N THR A 195 15.39 2.84 -14.94
CA THR A 195 15.00 1.43 -15.08
C THR A 195 16.28 0.61 -15.19
N HIS A 196 17.10 0.49 -14.23
CA HIS A 196 18.16 -0.53 -14.11
C HIS A 196 19.15 -0.11 -13.03
N LEU A 197 18.94 -0.64 -11.85
CA LEU A 197 20.03 -1.19 -11.04
C LEU A 197 19.44 -2.35 -10.23
#